data_b76c3e0040e55b0c9704d235c519970c
#
_entry.id   b76c3e0040e55b0c9704d235c519970c
#
_cell.length_a   1.000
_cell.length_b   1.000
_cell.length_c   1.000
_cell.angle_alpha   90.00
_cell.angle_beta   90.00
_cell.angle_gamma   90.00
#
_symmetry.space_group_name_H-M   'P 1'
#
loop_
_entity.id
_entity.type
_entity.pdbx_description
1 polymer ?
#
loop_
_entity_poly.entity_id
_entity_poly.type
_entity_poly.pdbx_seq_one_letter_code
_entity_poly.pdbx_strand_id
1 'polypeptide(L)'
;MVYNSIITKDSTSQGATLEQYFVGDIRYIDIPRTNSSDGFNDISEYAFANLPNLEEVFLPDNITSIDAKTFYNCPNLKRIIVTSKPTKKLKQKAPWGAPSTCQVIYDTKATSPRTRTIAPIVVPSHTTTPTPKNYRIAMLDLLTEMRNHLNYINRPNFQLINNGGIGIFEVDDEHGWTQEYINKLYKIVNSVMVEDVFYGVDKDYNMADDKPTPQDITNDFVSRMNEVKSNGLTLLCLDYCSSPSHVTDSFNKCKPLGYIDYCSSKRQLDSIETYAVPYENADNHYSVKDIKNYMVLLNSEKFTEVDALTNALAKTNYDCIIMDISDSNGMLSPEQIDKIRYKANGGRRLLICYMSLGEAEVYRPYWNKDWSNYVGEDKNTPGYVPWKKAVSKCDWIAQLNKDWEGNFKVKYWTDEWKHILFGDKNSYLDLICERGFDGVFLDVIDAYEYFESNS
;
A
#
# COMPACT_ATOMS: atom_id res chain seq x y z
N MET A 1 3.09 -7.80 -11.48
CA MET A 1 3.31 -8.89 -12.44
C MET A 1 2.38 -10.05 -12.10
N VAL A 2 1.36 -10.28 -12.90
CA VAL A 2 0.35 -11.35 -12.65
C VAL A 2 0.76 -12.54 -13.50
N TYR A 3 1.74 -13.33 -13.03
CA TYR A 3 2.24 -14.44 -13.85
C TYR A 3 1.87 -15.83 -13.34
N ASN A 4 1.48 -15.96 -12.08
CA ASN A 4 1.22 -17.29 -11.52
C ASN A 4 -0.21 -17.80 -11.67
N SER A 5 -1.18 -16.94 -12.00
CA SER A 5 -2.59 -17.33 -12.13
C SER A 5 -3.06 -17.58 -13.57
N ILE A 6 -2.27 -17.21 -14.57
CA ILE A 6 -2.66 -17.38 -15.99
C ILE A 6 -2.27 -18.75 -16.54
N ILE A 7 -1.44 -19.52 -15.83
CA ILE A 7 -0.86 -20.75 -16.34
C ILE A 7 -1.06 -21.87 -15.35
N THR A 8 -2.30 -22.20 -15.07
CA THR A 8 -2.63 -23.50 -14.49
C THR A 8 -2.98 -24.45 -15.62
N LYS A 9 -2.28 -25.57 -15.69
CA LYS A 9 -2.73 -26.74 -16.45
C LYS A 9 -4.09 -27.15 -15.91
N ASP A 10 -5.15 -26.76 -16.59
CA ASP A 10 -6.39 -27.49 -16.55
C ASP A 10 -6.75 -27.84 -18.00
N SER A 11 -6.73 -29.12 -18.29
CA SER A 11 -6.99 -29.70 -19.60
C SER A 11 -8.46 -29.67 -19.99
N THR A 12 -9.33 -29.03 -19.25
CA THR A 12 -10.79 -29.11 -19.41
C THR A 12 -11.53 -27.78 -19.46
N SER A 13 -10.88 -26.62 -19.30
CA SER A 13 -11.57 -25.34 -19.37
C SER A 13 -11.23 -24.55 -20.63
N GLN A 14 -12.28 -24.08 -21.31
CA GLN A 14 -12.18 -23.06 -22.35
C GLN A 14 -11.42 -21.86 -21.80
N GLY A 15 -10.40 -21.40 -22.54
CA GLY A 15 -9.46 -20.38 -22.10
C GLY A 15 -10.13 -19.20 -21.41
N ALA A 16 -9.76 -18.96 -20.18
CA ALA A 16 -10.10 -17.74 -19.50
C ALA A 16 -9.47 -16.57 -20.27
N THR A 17 -10.29 -15.63 -20.73
CA THR A 17 -9.79 -14.41 -21.36
C THR A 17 -9.18 -13.51 -20.29
N LEU A 18 -8.09 -12.86 -20.59
CA LEU A 18 -7.41 -11.91 -19.69
C LEU A 18 -8.33 -10.79 -19.18
N GLU A 19 -9.43 -10.50 -19.85
CA GLU A 19 -10.47 -9.55 -19.40
C GLU A 19 -11.04 -9.83 -18.01
N GLN A 20 -11.00 -11.08 -17.56
CA GLN A 20 -11.49 -11.45 -16.22
C GLN A 20 -10.51 -11.10 -15.08
N TYR A 21 -9.26 -10.79 -15.40
CA TYR A 21 -8.18 -10.63 -14.43
C TYR A 21 -7.44 -9.30 -14.49
N PHE A 22 -7.67 -8.46 -15.52
CA PHE A 22 -6.93 -7.23 -15.71
C PHE A 22 -7.85 -6.02 -15.82
N VAL A 23 -7.90 -5.27 -14.74
CA VAL A 23 -8.48 -3.91 -14.71
C VAL A 23 -7.28 -2.95 -14.71
N GLY A 24 -6.88 -2.46 -15.89
CA GLY A 24 -5.78 -1.49 -15.98
C GLY A 24 -5.18 -1.32 -17.38
N ASP A 25 -4.35 -0.30 -17.55
CA ASP A 25 -3.65 0.05 -18.78
C ASP A 25 -2.41 -0.84 -18.97
N ILE A 26 -2.58 -2.05 -19.52
CA ILE A 26 -1.48 -2.97 -19.80
C ILE A 26 -0.81 -2.56 -21.11
N ARG A 27 0.38 -1.99 -21.04
CA ARG A 27 1.20 -1.64 -22.20
C ARG A 27 2.27 -2.66 -22.54
N TYR A 28 2.71 -3.45 -21.57
CA TYR A 28 3.84 -4.36 -21.72
C TYR A 28 3.58 -5.68 -21.00
N ILE A 29 3.92 -6.78 -21.68
CA ILE A 29 3.90 -8.12 -21.09
C ILE A 29 5.31 -8.70 -21.18
N ASP A 30 5.83 -9.17 -20.08
CA ASP A 30 7.10 -9.89 -19.98
C ASP A 30 6.82 -11.24 -19.30
N ILE A 31 7.01 -12.33 -20.04
CA ILE A 31 6.80 -13.68 -19.53
C ILE A 31 8.13 -14.21 -18.99
N PRO A 32 8.24 -14.48 -17.69
CA PRO A 32 9.48 -15.00 -17.12
C PRO A 32 9.76 -16.43 -17.59
N ARG A 33 11.03 -16.77 -17.73
CA ARG A 33 11.45 -18.15 -17.93
C ARG A 33 11.17 -18.97 -16.66
N THR A 34 10.43 -20.06 -16.80
CA THR A 34 10.22 -21.00 -15.71
C THR A 34 11.35 -22.04 -15.69
N ASN A 35 11.99 -22.21 -14.52
CA ASN A 35 13.10 -23.17 -14.34
C ASN A 35 12.63 -24.57 -13.88
N SER A 36 11.31 -24.84 -13.87
CA SER A 36 10.77 -26.12 -13.43
C SER A 36 10.59 -27.09 -14.59
N SER A 37 10.73 -28.37 -14.32
CA SER A 37 10.42 -29.46 -15.26
C SER A 37 8.97 -29.44 -15.79
N ASP A 38 8.10 -28.68 -15.12
CA ASP A 38 6.70 -28.43 -15.47
C ASP A 38 6.52 -27.11 -16.23
N GLY A 39 7.60 -26.55 -16.77
CA GLY A 39 7.65 -25.31 -17.53
C GLY A 39 6.67 -25.34 -18.70
N PHE A 40 5.86 -24.31 -18.74
CA PHE A 40 4.92 -24.11 -19.81
C PHE A 40 5.67 -23.65 -21.08
N ASN A 41 5.35 -24.34 -22.18
CA ASN A 41 6.04 -24.14 -23.46
C ASN A 41 5.13 -23.64 -24.59
N ASP A 42 3.81 -23.65 -24.34
CA ASP A 42 2.80 -23.29 -25.34
C ASP A 42 1.88 -22.17 -24.80
N ILE A 43 1.56 -21.19 -25.65
CA ILE A 43 0.63 -20.11 -25.35
C ILE A 43 -0.68 -20.35 -26.07
N SER A 44 -1.76 -20.43 -25.33
CA SER A 44 -3.10 -20.79 -25.81
C SER A 44 -3.75 -19.67 -26.64
N GLU A 45 -4.79 -20.04 -27.39
CA GLU A 45 -5.65 -19.10 -28.08
C GLU A 45 -6.30 -18.12 -27.08
N TYR A 46 -6.32 -16.84 -27.44
CA TYR A 46 -6.83 -15.72 -26.63
C TYR A 46 -6.11 -15.44 -25.30
N ALA A 47 -4.96 -16.06 -25.02
CA ALA A 47 -4.26 -15.88 -23.74
C ALA A 47 -3.94 -14.40 -23.43
N PHE A 48 -3.73 -13.58 -24.44
CA PHE A 48 -3.45 -12.15 -24.32
C PHE A 48 -4.34 -11.34 -25.27
N ALA A 49 -5.61 -11.73 -25.40
CA ALA A 49 -6.56 -11.03 -26.24
C ALA A 49 -7.20 -9.84 -25.53
N ASN A 50 -7.78 -8.90 -26.30
CA ASN A 50 -8.55 -7.75 -25.83
C ASN A 50 -7.76 -6.81 -24.90
N LEU A 51 -6.48 -6.58 -25.21
CA LEU A 51 -5.62 -5.64 -24.49
C LEU A 51 -5.40 -4.39 -25.37
N PRO A 52 -6.30 -3.39 -25.29
CA PRO A 52 -6.31 -2.26 -26.23
C PRO A 52 -5.06 -1.38 -26.15
N ASN A 53 -4.40 -1.35 -24.99
CA ASN A 53 -3.22 -0.52 -24.75
C ASN A 53 -1.89 -1.30 -24.81
N LEU A 54 -1.92 -2.60 -25.09
CA LEU A 54 -0.72 -3.43 -25.17
C LEU A 54 0.16 -2.97 -26.33
N GLU A 55 1.42 -2.62 -26.04
CA GLU A 55 2.39 -2.11 -27.02
C GLU A 55 3.52 -3.09 -27.32
N GLU A 56 3.96 -3.86 -26.33
CA GLU A 56 5.09 -4.78 -26.49
C GLU A 56 4.94 -6.04 -25.64
N VAL A 57 5.37 -7.17 -26.18
CA VAL A 57 5.41 -8.46 -25.50
C VAL A 57 6.80 -9.05 -25.59
N PHE A 58 7.32 -9.56 -24.48
CA PHE A 58 8.58 -10.29 -24.42
C PHE A 58 8.30 -11.76 -24.03
N LEU A 59 8.77 -12.70 -24.86
CA LEU A 59 8.55 -14.12 -24.69
C LEU A 59 9.87 -14.85 -24.44
N PRO A 60 9.98 -15.70 -23.41
CA PRO A 60 11.21 -16.38 -23.03
C PRO A 60 11.58 -17.50 -24.01
N ASP A 61 12.80 -18.01 -23.90
CA ASP A 61 13.41 -18.98 -24.81
C ASP A 61 12.86 -20.41 -24.70
N ASN A 62 11.99 -20.69 -23.72
CA ASN A 62 11.31 -21.97 -23.55
C ASN A 62 9.99 -22.07 -24.34
N ILE A 63 9.49 -21.00 -24.96
CA ILE A 63 8.24 -21.04 -25.73
C ILE A 63 8.46 -21.77 -27.05
N THR A 64 7.67 -22.79 -27.29
CA THR A 64 7.74 -23.65 -28.48
C THR A 64 6.55 -23.51 -29.42
N SER A 65 5.40 -23.03 -28.93
CA SER A 65 4.17 -22.85 -29.68
C SER A 65 3.37 -21.66 -29.20
N ILE A 66 2.72 -20.95 -30.14
CA ILE A 66 1.81 -19.84 -29.87
C ILE A 66 0.61 -19.99 -30.80
N ASP A 67 -0.60 -19.92 -30.26
CA ASP A 67 -1.81 -20.07 -31.03
C ASP A 67 -2.20 -18.86 -31.87
N ALA A 68 -3.01 -19.07 -32.91
CA ALA A 68 -3.28 -18.09 -33.96
C ALA A 68 -3.99 -16.82 -33.52
N LYS A 69 -4.69 -16.83 -32.40
CA LYS A 69 -5.45 -15.69 -31.86
C LYS A 69 -4.99 -15.28 -30.46
N THR A 70 -3.76 -15.65 -30.08
CA THR A 70 -3.19 -15.32 -28.78
C THR A 70 -3.26 -13.82 -28.47
N PHE A 71 -2.99 -12.96 -29.45
CA PHE A 71 -3.02 -11.49 -29.33
C PHE A 71 -4.20 -10.85 -30.11
N TYR A 72 -5.34 -11.55 -30.13
CA TYR A 72 -6.53 -11.05 -30.81
C TYR A 72 -7.03 -9.75 -30.18
N ASN A 73 -7.41 -8.78 -31.00
CA ASN A 73 -7.92 -7.49 -30.57
C ASN A 73 -6.97 -6.69 -29.63
N CYS A 74 -5.68 -6.67 -30.01
CA CYS A 74 -4.64 -5.83 -29.40
C CYS A 74 -4.18 -4.75 -30.40
N PRO A 75 -4.99 -3.71 -30.67
CA PRO A 75 -4.78 -2.79 -31.81
C PRO A 75 -3.49 -1.97 -31.71
N ASN A 76 -2.97 -1.75 -30.50
CA ASN A 76 -1.77 -0.96 -30.25
C ASN A 76 -0.48 -1.79 -30.13
N LEU A 77 -0.56 -3.13 -30.31
CA LEU A 77 0.61 -4.01 -30.21
C LEU A 77 1.59 -3.77 -31.34
N LYS A 78 2.77 -3.26 -31.04
CA LYS A 78 3.81 -2.83 -31.96
C LYS A 78 4.91 -3.88 -32.14
N ARG A 79 5.27 -4.59 -31.06
CA ARG A 79 6.39 -5.53 -31.07
C ARG A 79 6.12 -6.77 -30.22
N ILE A 80 6.55 -7.93 -30.75
CA ILE A 80 6.63 -9.19 -30.01
C ILE A 80 8.07 -9.70 -30.13
N ILE A 81 8.79 -9.71 -29.02
CA ILE A 81 10.18 -10.17 -28.94
C ILE A 81 10.18 -11.61 -28.45
N VAL A 82 10.72 -12.51 -29.26
CA VAL A 82 10.75 -13.95 -28.98
C VAL A 82 12.20 -14.38 -28.85
N THR A 83 12.58 -14.84 -27.65
CA THR A 83 13.97 -15.29 -27.41
C THR A 83 14.18 -16.78 -27.70
N SER A 84 13.10 -17.53 -27.96
CA SER A 84 13.19 -18.90 -28.46
C SER A 84 13.81 -18.95 -29.87
N LYS A 85 14.51 -20.06 -30.19
CA LYS A 85 14.96 -20.30 -31.56
C LYS A 85 13.74 -20.37 -32.48
N PRO A 86 13.77 -19.68 -33.66
CA PRO A 86 12.65 -19.61 -34.58
C PRO A 86 12.42 -20.94 -35.30
N THR A 87 11.54 -21.78 -34.76
CA THR A 87 11.13 -23.04 -35.40
C THR A 87 10.01 -22.82 -36.40
N LYS A 88 9.79 -23.81 -37.33
CA LYS A 88 8.67 -23.78 -38.29
C LYS A 88 7.32 -23.69 -37.53
N LYS A 89 7.15 -24.47 -36.48
CA LYS A 89 5.94 -24.47 -35.63
C LYS A 89 5.67 -23.10 -35.03
N LEU A 90 6.69 -22.43 -34.47
CA LEU A 90 6.57 -21.13 -33.84
C LEU A 90 6.25 -20.02 -34.88
N LYS A 91 6.83 -20.08 -36.08
CA LYS A 91 6.61 -19.08 -37.13
C LYS A 91 5.27 -19.23 -37.88
N GLN A 92 4.68 -20.40 -37.88
CA GLN A 92 3.58 -20.76 -38.79
C GLN A 92 2.33 -19.89 -38.63
N LYS A 93 2.06 -19.39 -37.41
CA LYS A 93 0.85 -18.62 -37.11
C LYS A 93 1.16 -17.15 -36.74
N ALA A 94 2.42 -16.72 -36.85
CA ALA A 94 2.81 -15.34 -36.56
C ALA A 94 2.10 -14.34 -37.48
N PRO A 95 1.67 -13.18 -36.99
CA PRO A 95 1.85 -12.59 -35.64
C PRO A 95 0.79 -12.99 -34.58
N TRP A 96 0.23 -14.18 -34.69
CA TRP A 96 -0.68 -14.80 -33.68
C TRP A 96 -1.88 -13.93 -33.29
N GLY A 97 -2.53 -13.31 -34.27
CA GLY A 97 -3.68 -12.43 -34.10
C GLY A 97 -3.36 -10.97 -33.75
N ALA A 98 -2.10 -10.62 -33.60
CA ALA A 98 -1.67 -9.22 -33.49
C ALA A 98 -1.89 -8.45 -34.83
N PRO A 99 -1.93 -7.09 -34.80
CA PRO A 99 -2.03 -6.27 -36.00
C PRO A 99 -0.97 -6.62 -37.06
N SER A 100 -1.29 -6.50 -38.34
CA SER A 100 -0.33 -6.74 -39.43
C SER A 100 0.89 -5.83 -39.39
N THR A 101 0.80 -4.70 -38.71
CA THR A 101 1.89 -3.74 -38.45
C THR A 101 2.81 -4.16 -37.31
N CYS A 102 2.41 -5.17 -36.53
CA CYS A 102 3.19 -5.66 -35.40
C CYS A 102 4.47 -6.37 -35.86
N GLN A 103 5.61 -5.97 -35.36
CA GLN A 103 6.89 -6.59 -35.63
C GLN A 103 7.12 -7.80 -34.76
N VAL A 104 7.37 -8.97 -35.32
CA VAL A 104 7.82 -10.16 -34.59
C VAL A 104 9.33 -10.27 -34.72
N ILE A 105 10.03 -10.11 -33.63
CA ILE A 105 11.49 -10.08 -33.55
C ILE A 105 11.98 -11.37 -32.88
N TYR A 106 12.76 -12.17 -33.60
CA TYR A 106 13.42 -13.35 -33.04
C TYR A 106 14.86 -13.00 -32.67
N ASP A 107 15.11 -12.79 -31.38
CA ASP A 107 16.44 -12.46 -30.90
C ASP A 107 16.77 -13.32 -29.66
N THR A 108 17.52 -14.40 -29.89
CA THR A 108 17.93 -15.36 -28.83
C THR A 108 18.92 -14.76 -27.83
N LYS A 109 19.40 -13.54 -28.05
CA LYS A 109 20.28 -12.81 -27.14
C LYS A 109 19.57 -11.63 -26.48
N ALA A 110 18.34 -11.32 -26.91
CA ALA A 110 17.59 -10.27 -26.27
C ALA A 110 17.34 -10.65 -24.80
N THR A 111 17.69 -9.74 -23.93
CA THR A 111 17.28 -9.79 -22.53
C THR A 111 16.06 -8.90 -22.39
N SER A 112 15.06 -9.34 -21.65
CA SER A 112 13.94 -8.48 -21.31
C SER A 112 14.48 -7.15 -20.79
N PRO A 113 14.00 -6.00 -21.27
CA PRO A 113 14.35 -4.71 -20.68
C PRO A 113 14.01 -4.64 -19.19
N ARG A 114 13.24 -5.60 -18.67
CA ARG A 114 12.81 -5.73 -17.28
C ARG A 114 13.51 -6.86 -16.52
N THR A 115 14.09 -7.83 -17.22
CA THR A 115 15.14 -8.71 -16.70
C THR A 115 16.53 -8.09 -16.90
N ARG A 116 16.69 -6.79 -16.73
CA ARG A 116 17.91 -6.43 -16.05
C ARG A 116 17.85 -7.26 -14.79
N THR A 117 18.71 -8.27 -14.74
CA THR A 117 19.15 -8.86 -13.49
C THR A 117 19.22 -7.67 -12.56
N ILE A 118 18.28 -7.56 -11.63
CA ILE A 118 18.62 -6.93 -10.37
C ILE A 118 19.73 -7.88 -9.93
N ALA A 119 20.97 -7.50 -10.23
CA ALA A 119 22.11 -8.06 -9.54
C ALA A 119 21.65 -8.02 -8.10
N PRO A 120 21.80 -9.11 -7.32
CA PRO A 120 21.44 -9.06 -5.92
C PRO A 120 21.95 -7.71 -5.49
N ILE A 121 21.04 -6.81 -4.99
CA ILE A 121 21.45 -5.47 -4.63
C ILE A 121 22.55 -5.75 -3.64
N VAL A 122 23.78 -5.65 -4.11
CA VAL A 122 24.92 -5.53 -3.23
C VAL A 122 24.61 -4.18 -2.63
N VAL A 123 24.00 -4.23 -1.43
CA VAL A 123 23.88 -3.04 -0.59
C VAL A 123 25.31 -2.50 -0.59
N PRO A 124 25.56 -1.34 -1.23
CA PRO A 124 26.89 -0.83 -1.27
C PRO A 124 27.31 -0.70 0.18
N SER A 125 28.33 -1.42 0.61
CA SER A 125 28.88 -1.29 1.94
C SER A 125 29.24 0.19 2.07
N HIS A 126 28.40 0.95 2.85
CA HIS A 126 28.64 2.32 3.27
C HIS A 126 28.79 3.40 2.17
N THR A 127 27.85 3.51 1.24
CA THR A 127 27.59 4.81 0.63
C THR A 127 26.60 5.53 1.53
N THR A 128 27.09 6.47 2.33
CA THR A 128 26.21 7.37 3.10
C THR A 128 25.32 8.10 2.11
N THR A 129 24.03 7.79 2.06
CA THR A 129 23.07 8.56 1.26
C THR A 129 23.14 10.01 1.76
N PRO A 130 23.40 10.99 0.89
CA PRO A 130 23.54 12.38 1.34
C PRO A 130 22.27 12.83 2.07
N THR A 131 22.46 13.63 3.13
CA THR A 131 21.34 14.29 3.78
C THR A 131 20.62 15.18 2.76
N PRO A 132 19.29 15.09 2.60
CA PRO A 132 18.55 15.88 1.65
C PRO A 132 18.63 17.37 2.05
N LYS A 133 18.60 18.24 1.05
CA LYS A 133 18.53 19.69 1.29
C LYS A 133 17.16 20.14 1.80
N ASN A 134 16.16 19.33 1.58
CA ASN A 134 14.78 19.58 1.98
C ASN A 134 14.12 18.23 2.32
N TYR A 135 13.70 18.09 3.56
CA TYR A 135 13.12 16.84 4.07
C TYR A 135 11.71 16.59 3.55
N ARG A 136 10.90 17.65 3.33
CA ARG A 136 9.54 17.50 2.75
C ARG A 136 9.60 17.03 1.30
N ILE A 137 10.56 17.54 0.51
CA ILE A 137 10.80 17.04 -0.86
C ILE A 137 11.23 15.57 -0.81
N ALA A 138 12.09 15.19 0.12
CA ALA A 138 12.49 13.80 0.28
C ALA A 138 11.30 12.88 0.65
N MET A 139 10.33 13.35 1.43
CA MET A 139 9.09 12.61 1.71
C MET A 139 8.21 12.50 0.46
N LEU A 140 8.07 13.58 -0.32
CA LEU A 140 7.36 13.55 -1.60
C LEU A 140 8.03 12.59 -2.59
N ASP A 141 9.36 12.54 -2.64
CA ASP A 141 10.11 11.62 -3.49
C ASP A 141 9.84 10.16 -3.08
N LEU A 142 9.87 9.85 -1.77
CA LEU A 142 9.52 8.53 -1.25
C LEU A 142 8.11 8.10 -1.70
N LEU A 143 7.11 8.98 -1.52
CA LEU A 143 5.73 8.71 -1.93
C LEU A 143 5.58 8.57 -3.45
N THR A 144 6.33 9.36 -4.22
CA THR A 144 6.36 9.29 -5.68
C THR A 144 6.95 7.97 -6.14
N GLU A 145 8.06 7.54 -5.56
CA GLU A 145 8.70 6.26 -5.86
C GLU A 145 7.77 5.08 -5.48
N MET A 146 7.12 5.16 -4.32
CA MET A 146 6.12 4.16 -3.90
C MET A 146 4.95 4.06 -4.89
N ARG A 147 4.38 5.19 -5.33
CA ARG A 147 3.32 5.22 -6.34
C ARG A 147 3.79 4.66 -7.68
N ASN A 148 5.00 4.99 -8.10
CA ASN A 148 5.60 4.46 -9.32
C ASN A 148 5.82 2.95 -9.22
N HIS A 149 6.26 2.44 -8.04
CA HIS A 149 6.39 1.01 -7.80
C HIS A 149 5.02 0.30 -7.87
N LEU A 150 3.99 0.86 -7.24
CA LEU A 150 2.62 0.32 -7.32
C LEU A 150 2.11 0.26 -8.77
N ASN A 151 2.36 1.30 -9.56
CA ASN A 151 2.04 1.30 -10.99
C ASN A 151 2.84 0.22 -11.75
N TYR A 152 4.10 0.06 -11.41
CA TYR A 152 4.98 -0.95 -12.01
C TYR A 152 4.50 -2.37 -11.72
N ILE A 153 4.05 -2.67 -10.50
CA ILE A 153 3.48 -3.98 -10.13
C ILE A 153 1.99 -4.11 -10.47
N ASN A 154 1.48 -3.22 -11.33
CA ASN A 154 0.10 -3.21 -11.82
C ASN A 154 -0.96 -3.04 -10.72
N ARG A 155 -0.71 -2.13 -9.78
CA ARG A 155 -1.64 -1.72 -8.72
C ARG A 155 -1.94 -0.21 -8.78
N PRO A 156 -2.35 0.37 -9.94
CA PRO A 156 -2.52 1.82 -10.08
C PRO A 156 -3.62 2.40 -9.19
N ASN A 157 -4.61 1.58 -8.85
CA ASN A 157 -5.75 1.98 -8.00
C ASN A 157 -5.54 1.68 -6.51
N PHE A 158 -4.33 1.26 -6.13
CA PHE A 158 -4.01 1.00 -4.73
C PHE A 158 -4.09 2.30 -3.93
N GLN A 159 -4.86 2.31 -2.83
CA GLN A 159 -5.13 3.52 -2.08
C GLN A 159 -3.95 3.88 -1.19
N LEU A 160 -3.56 5.15 -1.20
CA LEU A 160 -2.60 5.74 -0.27
C LEU A 160 -3.36 6.75 0.60
N ILE A 161 -3.49 6.46 1.88
CA ILE A 161 -4.21 7.29 2.85
C ILE A 161 -3.19 7.81 3.85
N ASN A 162 -3.00 9.12 3.92
CA ASN A 162 -2.13 9.73 4.92
C ASN A 162 -2.79 9.69 6.30
N ASN A 163 -2.04 9.31 7.33
CA ASN A 163 -2.41 9.58 8.72
C ASN A 163 -1.78 10.87 9.18
N GLY A 164 -2.60 11.81 9.63
CA GLY A 164 -2.11 13.10 10.10
C GLY A 164 -1.29 13.86 9.08
N GLY A 165 -0.28 14.56 9.56
CA GLY A 165 0.70 15.28 8.73
C GLY A 165 0.07 16.32 7.80
N ILE A 166 -1.08 16.92 8.19
CA ILE A 166 -1.83 17.84 7.31
C ILE A 166 -1.01 19.06 6.92
N GLY A 167 0.01 19.44 7.72
CA GLY A 167 0.94 20.52 7.42
C GLY A 167 1.78 20.29 6.14
N ILE A 168 1.89 19.07 5.63
CA ILE A 168 2.56 18.82 4.35
C ILE A 168 1.78 19.39 3.15
N PHE A 169 0.51 19.72 3.32
CA PHE A 169 -0.34 20.34 2.30
C PHE A 169 -0.32 21.88 2.35
N GLU A 170 0.52 22.46 3.19
CA GLU A 170 0.66 23.92 3.33
C GLU A 170 2.00 24.37 2.77
N VAL A 171 2.00 25.54 2.14
CA VAL A 171 3.24 26.17 1.64
C VAL A 171 4.14 26.53 2.83
N ASP A 172 5.42 26.25 2.70
CA ASP A 172 6.45 26.59 3.66
C ASP A 172 7.67 27.17 2.94
N ASP A 173 7.66 28.50 2.80
CA ASP A 173 8.70 29.22 2.09
C ASP A 173 10.07 29.15 2.80
N GLU A 174 10.08 29.00 4.12
CA GLU A 174 11.31 28.87 4.91
C GLU A 174 12.09 27.62 4.52
N HIS A 175 11.36 26.51 4.31
CA HIS A 175 11.96 25.25 3.86
C HIS A 175 11.88 25.06 2.34
N GLY A 176 11.42 26.06 1.58
CA GLY A 176 11.31 25.98 0.12
C GLY A 176 10.27 24.95 -0.35
N TRP A 177 9.25 24.70 0.46
CA TRP A 177 8.14 23.81 0.14
C TRP A 177 7.02 24.61 -0.51
N THR A 178 6.90 24.49 -1.83
CA THR A 178 6.06 25.34 -2.65
C THR A 178 4.76 24.66 -3.09
N GLN A 179 3.80 25.45 -3.57
CA GLN A 179 2.54 24.95 -4.13
C GLN A 179 2.75 23.93 -5.27
N GLU A 180 3.87 24.01 -6.01
CA GLU A 180 4.18 23.02 -7.06
C GLU A 180 4.36 21.62 -6.48
N TYR A 181 5.08 21.49 -5.36
CA TYR A 181 5.28 20.20 -4.67
C TYR A 181 3.97 19.68 -4.08
N ILE A 182 3.19 20.55 -3.47
CA ILE A 182 1.86 20.21 -2.93
C ILE A 182 0.93 19.70 -4.04
N ASN A 183 0.95 20.34 -5.21
CA ASN A 183 0.18 19.88 -6.37
C ASN A 183 0.60 18.49 -6.90
N LYS A 184 1.87 18.12 -6.70
CA LYS A 184 2.35 16.75 -6.98
C LYS A 184 1.82 15.76 -5.94
N LEU A 185 1.84 16.14 -4.67
CA LEU A 185 1.34 15.32 -3.56
C LEU A 185 -0.14 14.99 -3.73
N TYR A 186 -0.99 15.97 -4.10
CA TYR A 186 -2.42 15.76 -4.40
C TYR A 186 -2.69 14.70 -5.49
N LYS A 187 -1.72 14.43 -6.38
CA LYS A 187 -1.85 13.42 -7.44
C LYS A 187 -1.40 12.02 -6.99
N ILE A 188 -0.70 11.94 -5.87
CA ILE A 188 -0.10 10.70 -5.38
C ILE A 188 -1.00 10.03 -4.36
N VAL A 189 -1.52 10.81 -3.39
CA VAL A 189 -2.35 10.30 -2.28
C VAL A 189 -3.83 10.36 -2.64
N ASN A 190 -4.64 9.52 -1.98
CA ASN A 190 -6.08 9.41 -2.25
C ASN A 190 -6.94 10.06 -1.16
N SER A 191 -6.42 10.13 0.07
CA SER A 191 -7.15 10.57 1.25
C SER A 191 -6.20 11.03 2.34
N VAL A 192 -6.71 11.84 3.24
CA VAL A 192 -6.06 12.21 4.49
C VAL A 192 -7.00 11.90 5.65
N MET A 193 -6.49 11.28 6.69
CA MET A 193 -7.15 11.14 7.98
C MET A 193 -6.56 12.14 8.96
N VAL A 194 -7.40 12.80 9.73
CA VAL A 194 -7.00 13.71 10.82
C VAL A 194 -7.64 13.23 12.10
N GLU A 195 -6.82 13.11 13.14
CA GLU A 195 -7.25 12.70 14.48
C GLU A 195 -7.60 13.91 15.33
N ASP A 196 -8.44 13.70 16.34
CA ASP A 196 -8.74 14.69 17.40
C ASP A 196 -9.42 15.98 16.91
N VAL A 197 -10.14 15.94 15.79
CA VAL A 197 -10.71 17.14 15.18
C VAL A 197 -11.76 17.79 16.08
N PHE A 198 -12.67 17.00 16.61
CA PHE A 198 -13.74 17.47 17.49
C PHE A 198 -13.64 16.96 18.92
N TYR A 199 -12.98 15.82 19.13
CA TYR A 199 -12.79 15.17 20.42
C TYR A 199 -11.44 14.48 20.50
N GLY A 200 -10.68 14.72 21.56
CA GLY A 200 -9.49 13.92 21.86
C GLY A 200 -8.28 14.68 22.38
N VAL A 201 -8.20 16.01 22.26
CA VAL A 201 -7.06 16.79 22.78
C VAL A 201 -7.52 17.98 23.64
N ASP A 202 -6.64 18.41 24.54
CA ASP A 202 -6.80 19.63 25.32
C ASP A 202 -6.14 20.86 24.60
N LYS A 203 -6.16 22.01 25.26
CA LYS A 203 -5.60 23.28 24.74
C LYS A 203 -4.07 23.25 24.49
N ASP A 204 -3.37 22.31 25.05
CA ASP A 204 -1.92 22.13 24.93
C ASP A 204 -1.58 20.92 24.04
N TYR A 205 -2.57 20.42 23.27
CA TYR A 205 -2.50 19.22 22.43
C TYR A 205 -2.16 17.92 23.18
N ASN A 206 -2.37 17.90 24.50
CA ASN A 206 -2.26 16.63 25.21
C ASN A 206 -3.50 15.77 24.97
N MET A 207 -3.30 14.46 24.99
CA MET A 207 -4.40 13.48 24.86
C MET A 207 -5.45 13.71 25.94
N ALA A 208 -6.69 13.88 25.54
CA ALA A 208 -7.84 14.17 26.38
C ALA A 208 -9.09 13.45 25.86
N ASP A 209 -9.07 12.12 25.87
CA ASP A 209 -10.13 11.28 25.34
C ASP A 209 -11.49 11.61 25.98
N ASP A 210 -12.54 11.54 25.16
CA ASP A 210 -13.92 11.90 25.50
C ASP A 210 -14.09 13.37 25.97
N LYS A 211 -13.13 14.24 25.61
CA LYS A 211 -13.24 15.70 25.82
C LYS A 211 -13.35 16.41 24.47
N PRO A 212 -14.21 17.44 24.39
CA PRO A 212 -14.26 18.28 23.20
C PRO A 212 -12.88 18.92 22.96
N THR A 213 -12.37 18.80 21.75
CA THR A 213 -11.21 19.57 21.28
C THR A 213 -11.53 21.06 21.35
N PRO A 214 -10.64 21.92 21.86
CA PRO A 214 -10.85 23.36 21.92
C PRO A 214 -11.24 23.96 20.57
N GLN A 215 -12.14 24.89 20.56
CA GLN A 215 -12.75 25.41 19.35
C GLN A 215 -11.76 26.08 18.38
N ASP A 216 -10.73 26.71 18.89
CA ASP A 216 -9.65 27.30 18.09
C ASP A 216 -8.82 26.21 17.38
N ILE A 217 -8.49 25.11 18.04
CA ILE A 217 -7.82 23.93 17.44
C ILE A 217 -8.75 23.27 16.41
N THR A 218 -9.99 23.03 16.75
CA THR A 218 -10.99 22.50 15.79
C THR A 218 -11.10 23.39 14.55
N ASN A 219 -11.15 24.71 14.72
CA ASN A 219 -11.24 25.63 13.59
C ASN A 219 -10.01 25.58 12.69
N ASP A 220 -8.83 25.43 13.24
CA ASP A 220 -7.59 25.25 12.50
C ASP A 220 -7.60 23.94 11.70
N PHE A 221 -7.91 22.81 12.33
CA PHE A 221 -8.06 21.53 11.64
C PHE A 221 -9.08 21.60 10.51
N VAL A 222 -10.29 22.14 10.78
CA VAL A 222 -11.36 22.24 9.78
C VAL A 222 -10.94 23.14 8.61
N SER A 223 -10.22 24.24 8.87
CA SER A 223 -9.69 25.13 7.81
C SER A 223 -8.77 24.38 6.86
N ARG A 224 -7.78 23.70 7.40
CA ARG A 224 -6.77 22.91 6.65
C ARG A 224 -7.43 21.74 5.92
N MET A 225 -8.30 21.00 6.60
CA MET A 225 -9.03 19.87 5.99
C MET A 225 -9.90 20.34 4.82
N ASN A 226 -10.59 21.49 4.92
CA ASN A 226 -11.38 22.04 3.85
C ASN A 226 -10.54 22.43 2.63
N GLU A 227 -9.34 22.95 2.83
CA GLU A 227 -8.41 23.24 1.75
C GLU A 227 -8.00 21.95 1.03
N VAL A 228 -7.56 20.92 1.77
CA VAL A 228 -7.22 19.61 1.22
C VAL A 228 -8.39 18.99 0.48
N LYS A 229 -9.61 19.07 1.03
CA LYS A 229 -10.83 18.59 0.39
C LYS A 229 -11.13 19.32 -0.92
N SER A 230 -10.96 20.65 -0.96
CA SER A 230 -11.21 21.46 -2.16
C SER A 230 -10.29 21.07 -3.33
N ASN A 231 -9.14 20.49 -3.03
CA ASN A 231 -8.19 19.91 -3.99
C ASN A 231 -8.48 18.44 -4.37
N GLY A 232 -9.64 17.91 -3.93
CA GLY A 232 -10.19 16.65 -4.43
C GLY A 232 -9.85 15.39 -3.62
N LEU A 233 -9.21 15.52 -2.46
CA LEU A 233 -8.97 14.38 -1.57
C LEU A 233 -10.20 14.09 -0.70
N THR A 234 -10.37 12.83 -0.36
CA THR A 234 -11.35 12.39 0.66
C THR A 234 -10.78 12.65 2.04
N LEU A 235 -11.60 13.18 2.95
CA LEU A 235 -11.20 13.45 4.34
C LEU A 235 -11.83 12.44 5.27
N LEU A 236 -10.99 11.79 6.07
CA LEU A 236 -11.37 10.91 7.17
C LEU A 236 -11.12 11.67 8.48
N CYS A 237 -12.03 11.55 9.41
CA CYS A 237 -11.94 12.13 10.76
C CYS A 237 -11.95 10.99 11.78
N LEU A 238 -10.96 10.94 12.66
CA LEU A 238 -10.91 10.01 13.76
C LEU A 238 -10.97 10.78 15.09
N ASP A 239 -12.08 10.68 15.77
CA ASP A 239 -12.25 11.30 17.09
C ASP A 239 -12.20 10.25 18.21
N TYR A 240 -11.62 10.60 19.33
CA TYR A 240 -11.53 9.72 20.51
C TYR A 240 -12.62 10.09 21.52
N CYS A 241 -13.78 9.48 21.33
CA CYS A 241 -14.95 9.69 22.20
C CYS A 241 -15.72 8.39 22.45
N SER A 242 -16.09 8.18 23.71
CA SER A 242 -16.77 6.98 24.19
C SER A 242 -18.21 7.23 24.62
N SER A 243 -18.53 8.47 25.03
CA SER A 243 -19.89 8.85 25.44
C SER A 243 -20.82 8.87 24.23
N PRO A 244 -21.98 8.21 24.25
CA PRO A 244 -22.90 8.17 23.10
C PRO A 244 -23.32 9.55 22.59
N SER A 245 -23.40 10.56 23.48
CA SER A 245 -23.69 11.95 23.10
C SER A 245 -22.55 12.58 22.31
N HIS A 246 -21.30 12.31 22.66
CA HIS A 246 -20.13 12.82 21.98
C HIS A 246 -19.94 12.14 20.61
N VAL A 247 -20.12 10.81 20.54
CA VAL A 247 -20.15 10.07 19.28
C VAL A 247 -21.18 10.67 18.31
N THR A 248 -22.41 10.92 18.80
CA THR A 248 -23.46 11.54 18.00
C THR A 248 -23.10 12.96 17.57
N ASP A 249 -22.49 13.75 18.43
CA ASP A 249 -22.08 15.13 18.16
C ASP A 249 -20.95 15.20 17.13
N SER A 250 -19.94 14.33 17.22
CA SER A 250 -18.86 14.23 16.25
C SER A 250 -19.42 13.91 14.84
N PHE A 251 -20.26 12.89 14.70
CA PHE A 251 -20.93 12.60 13.42
C PHE A 251 -21.74 13.77 12.88
N ASN A 252 -22.47 14.50 13.74
CA ASN A 252 -23.25 15.65 13.36
C ASN A 252 -22.38 16.82 12.90
N LYS A 253 -21.18 16.99 13.43
CA LYS A 253 -20.21 18.00 13.02
C LYS A 253 -19.49 17.63 11.70
N CYS A 254 -19.10 16.38 11.52
CA CYS A 254 -18.49 15.90 10.30
C CYS A 254 -19.40 15.92 9.09
N LYS A 255 -20.67 15.57 9.27
CA LYS A 255 -21.65 15.45 8.19
C LYS A 255 -21.78 16.67 7.27
N PRO A 256 -22.02 17.90 7.76
CA PRO A 256 -22.15 19.09 6.89
C PRO A 256 -20.84 19.47 6.21
N LEU A 257 -19.69 19.08 6.79
CA LEU A 257 -18.36 19.29 6.24
C LEU A 257 -18.04 18.25 5.15
N GLY A 258 -18.81 17.17 5.08
CA GLY A 258 -18.60 16.06 4.15
C GLY A 258 -17.32 15.30 4.46
N TYR A 259 -16.94 15.19 5.73
CA TYR A 259 -15.92 14.31 6.23
C TYR A 259 -16.55 12.95 6.57
N ILE A 260 -15.76 11.89 6.41
CA ILE A 260 -16.18 10.54 6.82
C ILE A 260 -15.60 10.32 8.21
N ASP A 261 -16.45 10.07 9.19
CA ASP A 261 -16.11 10.04 10.59
C ASP A 261 -16.07 8.63 11.18
N TYR A 262 -15.15 8.41 12.11
CA TYR A 262 -15.09 7.25 13.01
C TYR A 262 -14.75 7.71 14.41
N CYS A 263 -15.53 7.28 15.39
CA CYS A 263 -15.28 7.54 16.79
C CYS A 263 -14.74 6.29 17.45
N SER A 264 -13.52 6.35 17.96
CA SER A 264 -12.98 5.28 18.80
C SER A 264 -13.11 5.59 20.27
N SER A 265 -13.58 4.60 21.03
CA SER A 265 -13.66 4.71 22.51
C SER A 265 -12.29 4.68 23.17
N LYS A 266 -11.21 4.34 22.42
CA LYS A 266 -9.85 4.18 22.93
C LYS A 266 -8.80 4.49 21.87
N ARG A 267 -7.73 5.15 22.27
CA ARG A 267 -6.55 5.41 21.40
C ARG A 267 -5.79 4.16 21.02
N GLN A 268 -5.95 3.07 21.78
CA GLN A 268 -5.34 1.79 21.42
C GLN A 268 -5.90 1.20 20.12
N LEU A 269 -7.06 1.65 19.65
CA LEU A 269 -7.70 1.16 18.43
C LEU A 269 -7.75 -0.38 18.39
N ASP A 270 -8.16 -0.97 19.53
CA ASP A 270 -8.10 -2.40 19.83
C ASP A 270 -9.47 -3.08 19.87
N SER A 271 -10.52 -2.36 19.48
CA SER A 271 -11.90 -2.80 19.66
C SER A 271 -12.77 -2.44 18.46
N ILE A 272 -13.74 -3.29 18.18
CA ILE A 272 -14.83 -2.96 17.27
C ILE A 272 -15.88 -2.21 18.08
N GLU A 273 -16.21 -0.99 17.68
CA GLU A 273 -17.16 -0.15 18.39
C GLU A 273 -18.58 -0.71 18.31
N THR A 274 -19.39 -0.41 19.34
CA THR A 274 -20.74 -0.99 19.50
C THR A 274 -21.88 -0.09 19.01
N TYR A 275 -21.57 1.14 18.62
CA TYR A 275 -22.60 2.04 18.03
C TYR A 275 -22.96 1.55 16.62
N ALA A 276 -24.15 1.94 16.16
CA ALA A 276 -24.61 1.60 14.81
C ALA A 276 -23.68 2.22 13.75
N VAL A 277 -23.29 1.41 12.76
CA VAL A 277 -22.47 1.91 11.64
C VAL A 277 -23.16 3.06 10.93
N PRO A 278 -22.55 4.27 10.89
CA PRO A 278 -23.17 5.40 10.25
C PRO A 278 -23.28 5.16 8.74
N TYR A 279 -24.43 5.59 8.15
CA TYR A 279 -24.68 5.44 6.71
C TYR A 279 -24.46 4.02 6.17
N GLU A 280 -24.76 3.00 6.97
CA GLU A 280 -24.64 1.59 6.58
C GLU A 280 -25.34 1.35 5.23
N ASN A 281 -24.66 0.61 4.36
CA ASN A 281 -25.15 0.30 3.01
C ASN A 281 -24.59 -1.05 2.55
N ALA A 282 -25.14 -1.59 1.45
CA ALA A 282 -24.69 -2.85 0.82
C ALA A 282 -23.94 -2.60 -0.50
N ASP A 283 -23.50 -1.37 -0.76
CA ASP A 283 -22.76 -1.02 -1.97
C ASP A 283 -21.37 -1.66 -1.99
N ASN A 284 -20.84 -1.86 -3.19
CA ASN A 284 -19.45 -2.29 -3.40
C ASN A 284 -18.54 -1.07 -3.49
N HIS A 285 -17.44 -1.08 -2.74
CA HIS A 285 -16.47 0.00 -2.70
C HIS A 285 -15.13 -0.44 -3.26
N TYR A 286 -14.54 0.38 -4.14
CA TYR A 286 -13.26 0.14 -4.81
C TYR A 286 -12.28 1.31 -4.64
N SER A 287 -12.75 2.44 -4.12
CA SER A 287 -11.97 3.64 -3.86
C SER A 287 -12.41 4.28 -2.55
N VAL A 288 -11.49 4.93 -1.85
CA VAL A 288 -11.80 5.72 -0.66
C VAL A 288 -12.80 6.86 -0.95
N LYS A 289 -12.95 7.27 -2.21
CA LYS A 289 -13.95 8.26 -2.64
C LYS A 289 -15.39 7.77 -2.57
N ASP A 290 -15.58 6.45 -2.57
CA ASP A 290 -16.91 5.83 -2.67
C ASP A 290 -17.47 5.46 -1.30
N ILE A 291 -16.64 5.35 -0.27
CA ILE A 291 -17.04 4.91 1.08
C ILE A 291 -17.92 5.98 1.78
N LYS A 292 -18.78 5.52 2.68
CA LYS A 292 -19.63 6.36 3.52
C LYS A 292 -19.29 6.27 5.01
N ASN A 293 -18.55 5.25 5.38
CA ASN A 293 -18.12 4.97 6.73
C ASN A 293 -16.84 4.14 6.71
N TYR A 294 -16.12 4.14 7.81
CA TYR A 294 -14.93 3.31 7.99
C TYR A 294 -14.73 2.97 9.45
N MET A 295 -13.82 2.05 9.73
CA MET A 295 -13.32 1.76 11.07
C MET A 295 -11.80 1.61 11.06
N VAL A 296 -11.21 1.81 12.23
CA VAL A 296 -9.79 1.59 12.50
C VAL A 296 -9.64 0.56 13.61
N LEU A 297 -8.83 -0.49 13.37
CA LEU A 297 -8.47 -1.49 14.35
C LEU A 297 -7.01 -1.89 14.09
N LEU A 298 -6.09 -1.25 14.81
CA LEU A 298 -4.65 -1.44 14.61
C LEU A 298 -4.05 -2.46 15.60
N ASN A 299 -4.62 -2.58 16.81
CA ASN A 299 -4.15 -3.50 17.82
C ASN A 299 -5.13 -4.66 17.98
N SER A 300 -4.68 -5.84 17.67
CA SER A 300 -5.51 -7.06 17.61
C SER A 300 -5.26 -8.04 18.76
N GLU A 301 -4.49 -7.68 19.78
CA GLU A 301 -4.06 -8.60 20.85
C GLU A 301 -5.21 -9.21 21.65
N LYS A 302 -6.39 -8.60 21.63
CA LYS A 302 -7.61 -9.15 22.24
C LYS A 302 -8.20 -10.34 21.50
N PHE A 303 -7.80 -10.54 20.23
CA PHE A 303 -8.28 -11.61 19.37
C PHE A 303 -7.27 -12.76 19.38
N THR A 304 -7.19 -13.50 20.49
CA THR A 304 -6.15 -14.50 20.74
C THR A 304 -6.36 -15.83 19.99
N GLU A 305 -7.63 -16.19 19.70
CA GLU A 305 -7.94 -17.41 18.99
C GLU A 305 -7.72 -17.27 17.48
N VAL A 306 -7.30 -18.33 16.83
CA VAL A 306 -7.12 -18.35 15.38
C VAL A 306 -8.43 -17.93 14.69
N ASP A 307 -8.33 -17.04 13.72
CA ASP A 307 -9.46 -16.45 12.98
C ASP A 307 -10.43 -15.60 13.84
N ALA A 308 -10.19 -15.36 15.11
CA ALA A 308 -11.10 -14.56 15.96
C ALA A 308 -11.29 -13.15 15.41
N LEU A 309 -10.20 -12.49 15.03
CA LEU A 309 -10.21 -11.15 14.41
C LEU A 309 -11.04 -11.16 13.11
N THR A 310 -10.72 -12.03 12.18
CA THR A 310 -11.37 -12.08 10.87
C THR A 310 -12.84 -12.49 10.97
N ASN A 311 -13.18 -13.40 11.91
CA ASN A 311 -14.57 -13.75 12.23
C ASN A 311 -15.37 -12.57 12.79
N ALA A 312 -14.75 -11.72 13.59
CA ALA A 312 -15.39 -10.54 14.15
C ALA A 312 -15.59 -9.46 13.07
N LEU A 313 -14.55 -9.16 12.30
CA LEU A 313 -14.59 -8.17 11.23
C LEU A 313 -15.57 -8.54 10.10
N ALA A 314 -15.66 -9.82 9.74
CA ALA A 314 -16.62 -10.30 8.72
C ALA A 314 -18.09 -10.08 9.10
N LYS A 315 -18.41 -9.87 10.38
CA LYS A 315 -19.76 -9.60 10.88
C LYS A 315 -20.13 -8.12 10.85
N THR A 316 -19.21 -7.23 10.47
CA THR A 316 -19.42 -5.78 10.41
C THR A 316 -19.89 -5.34 9.04
N ASN A 317 -20.46 -4.12 8.95
CA ASN A 317 -20.94 -3.53 7.70
C ASN A 317 -20.17 -2.24 7.32
N TYR A 318 -18.97 -2.04 7.85
CA TYR A 318 -18.13 -0.92 7.46
C TYR A 318 -17.68 -1.03 6.01
N ASP A 319 -17.69 0.09 5.28
CA ASP A 319 -17.27 0.20 3.87
C ASP A 319 -15.75 0.12 3.70
N CYS A 320 -15.01 0.48 4.75
CA CYS A 320 -13.57 0.43 4.79
C CYS A 320 -13.10 -0.03 6.17
N ILE A 321 -12.09 -0.89 6.20
CA ILE A 321 -11.40 -1.26 7.45
C ILE A 321 -9.92 -0.90 7.29
N ILE A 322 -9.42 -0.09 8.22
CA ILE A 322 -7.99 0.18 8.38
C ILE A 322 -7.50 -0.73 9.50
N MET A 323 -6.52 -1.59 9.23
CA MET A 323 -6.04 -2.60 10.16
C MET A 323 -4.57 -2.96 9.93
N ASP A 324 -4.01 -3.72 10.84
CA ASP A 324 -2.66 -4.27 10.68
C ASP A 324 -2.65 -5.49 9.73
N ILE A 325 -1.48 -5.81 9.15
CA ILE A 325 -1.26 -7.02 8.35
C ILE A 325 -1.26 -8.29 9.21
N SER A 326 -1.11 -8.15 10.52
CA SER A 326 -0.95 -9.23 11.50
C SER A 326 -2.03 -9.19 12.57
N ASP A 327 -2.29 -10.35 13.16
CA ASP A 327 -2.99 -10.49 14.43
C ASP A 327 -2.07 -11.13 15.49
N SER A 328 -2.61 -11.49 16.64
CA SER A 328 -1.86 -12.14 17.74
C SER A 328 -1.28 -13.51 17.33
N ASN A 329 -1.72 -14.11 16.22
CA ASN A 329 -1.25 -15.39 15.71
C ASN A 329 -0.21 -15.23 14.59
N GLY A 330 0.10 -14.01 14.18
CA GLY A 330 1.05 -13.69 13.13
C GLY A 330 0.44 -12.98 11.94
N MET A 331 1.14 -13.02 10.80
CA MET A 331 0.69 -12.34 9.58
C MET A 331 -0.53 -13.04 8.98
N LEU A 332 -1.59 -12.27 8.71
CA LEU A 332 -2.82 -12.78 8.11
C LEU A 332 -2.57 -13.35 6.72
N SER A 333 -3.19 -14.49 6.40
CA SER A 333 -3.11 -15.11 5.09
C SER A 333 -4.00 -14.39 4.06
N PRO A 334 -3.76 -14.57 2.75
CA PRO A 334 -4.65 -14.07 1.71
C PRO A 334 -6.10 -14.54 1.87
N GLU A 335 -6.33 -15.78 2.32
CA GLU A 335 -7.65 -16.35 2.56
C GLU A 335 -8.35 -15.66 3.74
N GLN A 336 -7.61 -15.34 4.79
CA GLN A 336 -8.12 -14.59 5.95
C GLN A 336 -8.49 -13.15 5.55
N ILE A 337 -7.70 -12.50 4.71
CA ILE A 337 -8.01 -11.17 4.15
C ILE A 337 -9.22 -11.24 3.22
N ASP A 338 -9.33 -12.27 2.37
CA ASP A 338 -10.49 -12.43 1.48
C ASP A 338 -11.79 -12.69 2.25
N LYS A 339 -11.73 -13.41 3.38
CA LYS A 339 -12.86 -13.65 4.28
C LYS A 339 -13.51 -12.36 4.79
N ILE A 340 -12.73 -11.32 5.02
CA ILE A 340 -13.22 -10.01 5.50
C ILE A 340 -13.48 -9.01 4.37
N ARG A 341 -13.29 -9.40 3.13
CA ARG A 341 -13.50 -8.55 1.94
C ARG A 341 -14.93 -8.10 1.78
N TYR A 342 -15.87 -8.89 2.25
CA TYR A 342 -17.29 -8.59 2.13
C TYR A 342 -17.89 -8.25 3.48
N LYS A 343 -18.78 -7.25 3.46
CA LYS A 343 -19.61 -6.85 4.60
C LYS A 343 -20.60 -7.96 4.96
N ALA A 344 -21.09 -8.01 6.19
CA ALA A 344 -22.10 -8.98 6.59
C ALA A 344 -23.37 -8.92 5.71
N ASN A 345 -23.71 -7.75 5.18
CA ASN A 345 -24.81 -7.50 4.26
C ASN A 345 -24.49 -7.77 2.77
N GLY A 346 -23.27 -8.27 2.46
CA GLY A 346 -22.86 -8.75 1.12
C GLY A 346 -22.12 -7.72 0.26
N GLY A 347 -22.08 -6.43 0.62
CA GLY A 347 -21.32 -5.43 -0.14
C GLY A 347 -19.80 -5.60 0.02
N ARG A 348 -19.02 -5.34 -1.06
CA ARG A 348 -17.55 -5.34 -1.00
C ARG A 348 -17.07 -4.10 -0.24
N ARG A 349 -16.08 -4.28 0.63
CA ARG A 349 -15.40 -3.19 1.35
C ARG A 349 -13.96 -3.00 0.89
N LEU A 350 -13.37 -1.86 1.25
CA LEU A 350 -11.93 -1.64 1.18
C LEU A 350 -11.23 -2.20 2.41
N LEU A 351 -10.06 -2.80 2.19
CA LEU A 351 -9.15 -3.26 3.24
C LEU A 351 -7.84 -2.50 3.10
N ILE A 352 -7.52 -1.70 4.09
CA ILE A 352 -6.37 -0.80 4.12
C ILE A 352 -5.42 -1.25 5.22
N CYS A 353 -4.16 -1.44 4.87
CA CYS A 353 -3.14 -1.91 5.81
C CYS A 353 -2.35 -0.75 6.40
N TYR A 354 -2.13 -0.77 7.71
CA TYR A 354 -1.21 0.18 8.36
C TYR A 354 0.22 0.00 7.88
N MET A 355 0.91 1.12 7.68
CA MET A 355 2.31 1.15 7.27
C MET A 355 2.98 2.45 7.72
N SER A 356 4.00 2.37 8.57
CA SER A 356 4.79 3.53 8.94
C SER A 356 5.83 3.88 7.86
N LEU A 357 5.96 5.15 7.51
CA LEU A 357 6.97 5.67 6.58
C LEU A 357 8.19 6.24 7.30
N GLY A 358 7.96 6.86 8.44
CA GLY A 358 8.99 7.58 9.19
C GLY A 358 9.63 6.78 10.32
N GLU A 359 9.14 5.57 10.60
CA GLU A 359 9.63 4.73 11.69
C GLU A 359 9.73 3.26 11.30
N ALA A 360 10.80 2.62 11.76
CA ALA A 360 10.97 1.18 11.72
C ALA A 360 10.52 0.58 13.05
N GLU A 361 9.65 -0.43 12.97
CA GLU A 361 8.98 -1.03 14.12
C GLU A 361 9.50 -2.46 14.32
N VAL A 362 10.00 -2.76 15.53
CA VAL A 362 10.70 -4.04 15.84
C VAL A 362 9.81 -5.27 15.75
N TYR A 363 8.51 -5.10 15.76
CA TYR A 363 7.52 -6.17 15.68
C TYR A 363 7.03 -6.45 14.26
N ARG A 364 7.52 -5.70 13.26
CA ARG A 364 7.15 -5.92 11.85
C ARG A 364 7.88 -7.11 11.23
N PRO A 365 7.27 -7.76 10.22
CA PRO A 365 7.89 -8.90 9.52
C PRO A 365 9.25 -8.61 8.90
N TYR A 366 9.50 -7.36 8.54
CA TYR A 366 10.77 -6.94 7.93
C TYR A 366 11.90 -6.74 8.94
N TRP A 367 11.60 -6.68 10.26
CA TRP A 367 12.61 -6.32 11.25
C TRP A 367 13.73 -7.38 11.35
N ASN A 368 14.97 -6.93 11.29
CA ASN A 368 16.13 -7.75 11.56
C ASN A 368 16.71 -7.43 12.95
N LYS A 369 16.84 -8.43 13.80
CA LYS A 369 17.37 -8.31 15.18
C LYS A 369 18.79 -7.73 15.24
N ASP A 370 19.54 -7.82 14.15
CA ASP A 370 20.90 -7.27 14.08
C ASP A 370 20.92 -5.74 13.92
N TRP A 371 19.78 -5.09 13.62
CA TRP A 371 19.71 -3.64 13.42
C TRP A 371 19.76 -2.83 14.71
N SER A 372 19.51 -3.45 15.86
CA SER A 372 19.64 -2.78 17.15
C SER A 372 20.13 -3.76 18.23
N ASN A 373 20.36 -3.22 19.44
CA ASN A 373 20.60 -4.04 20.63
C ASN A 373 19.33 -4.30 21.44
N TYR A 374 18.16 -3.85 20.97
CA TYR A 374 16.88 -4.09 21.62
C TYR A 374 16.38 -5.51 21.32
N VAL A 375 16.02 -6.25 22.36
CA VAL A 375 15.62 -7.67 22.26
C VAL A 375 14.19 -7.93 22.72
N GLY A 376 13.41 -6.87 22.98
CA GLY A 376 12.02 -6.94 23.46
C GLY A 376 11.86 -6.49 24.92
N GLU A 377 10.62 -6.49 25.37
CA GLU A 377 10.21 -5.96 26.69
C GLU A 377 10.50 -6.89 27.87
N ASP A 378 10.64 -8.20 27.64
CA ASP A 378 10.87 -9.17 28.71
C ASP A 378 12.27 -9.02 29.30
N LYS A 379 12.30 -8.53 30.55
CA LYS A 379 13.54 -8.32 31.32
C LYS A 379 14.33 -9.59 31.60
N ASN A 380 13.75 -10.76 31.42
CA ASN A 380 14.41 -12.05 31.59
C ASN A 380 15.09 -12.53 30.29
N THR A 381 14.86 -11.84 29.18
CA THR A 381 15.50 -12.18 27.90
C THR A 381 17.02 -11.97 27.99
N PRO A 382 17.84 -12.96 27.60
CA PRO A 382 19.29 -12.78 27.57
C PRO A 382 19.67 -11.58 26.68
N GLY A 383 20.48 -10.67 27.25
CA GLY A 383 20.88 -9.44 26.56
C GLY A 383 19.87 -8.31 26.64
N TYR A 384 18.86 -8.41 27.52
CA TYR A 384 17.87 -7.37 27.72
C TYR A 384 18.50 -5.98 27.88
N VAL A 385 17.98 -5.02 27.11
CA VAL A 385 18.31 -3.59 27.20
C VAL A 385 16.99 -2.83 27.35
N PRO A 386 16.83 -2.00 28.39
CA PRO A 386 15.66 -1.14 28.49
C PRO A 386 15.50 -0.27 27.25
N TRP A 387 14.29 -0.09 26.74
CA TRP A 387 14.02 0.67 25.52
C TRP A 387 14.76 2.01 25.45
N LYS A 388 14.69 2.81 26.50
CA LYS A 388 15.37 4.11 26.60
C LYS A 388 16.89 4.05 26.46
N LYS A 389 17.50 2.87 26.48
CA LYS A 389 18.93 2.60 26.29
C LYS A 389 19.23 1.82 25.01
N ALA A 390 18.19 1.53 24.22
CA ALA A 390 18.36 0.86 22.95
C ALA A 390 19.16 1.75 21.98
N VAL A 391 20.05 1.13 21.23
CA VAL A 391 20.91 1.79 20.24
C VAL A 391 20.77 1.07 18.90
N SER A 392 20.67 1.84 17.84
CA SER A 392 20.76 1.32 16.48
C SER A 392 22.20 0.94 16.13
N LYS A 393 22.33 -0.04 15.25
CA LYS A 393 23.59 -0.43 14.58
C LYS A 393 23.59 -0.10 13.10
N CYS A 394 22.56 0.60 12.61
CA CYS A 394 22.38 0.93 11.20
C CYS A 394 22.39 2.45 11.00
N ASP A 395 23.06 2.91 9.96
CA ASP A 395 23.20 4.33 9.66
C ASP A 395 21.87 4.98 9.18
N TRP A 396 20.96 4.19 8.59
CA TRP A 396 19.66 4.64 8.15
C TRP A 396 18.64 4.81 9.29
N ILE A 397 18.92 4.27 10.48
CA ILE A 397 18.13 4.52 11.70
C ILE A 397 18.68 5.76 12.39
N ALA A 398 17.83 6.78 12.59
CA ALA A 398 18.24 8.04 13.21
C ALA A 398 18.32 7.93 14.74
N GLN A 399 17.22 7.55 15.39
CA GLN A 399 17.16 7.34 16.84
C GLN A 399 15.91 6.55 17.24
N LEU A 400 15.85 6.09 18.50
CA LEU A 400 14.64 5.51 19.06
C LEU A 400 13.53 6.58 19.23
N ASN A 401 12.27 6.18 19.08
CA ASN A 401 11.14 6.98 19.51
C ASN A 401 11.00 6.85 21.04
N LYS A 402 10.96 7.99 21.76
CA LYS A 402 10.95 7.98 23.24
C LYS A 402 9.56 7.65 23.82
N ASP A 403 8.53 7.90 23.00
CA ASP A 403 7.13 7.82 23.40
C ASP A 403 6.51 6.48 23.01
N TRP A 404 7.08 5.81 21.97
CA TRP A 404 6.60 4.52 21.47
C TRP A 404 7.71 3.47 21.54
N GLU A 405 7.59 2.53 22.51
CA GLU A 405 8.53 1.44 22.67
C GLU A 405 8.50 0.52 21.44
N GLY A 406 9.68 0.17 20.93
CA GLY A 406 9.81 -0.65 19.73
C GLY A 406 9.93 0.13 18.40
N ASN A 407 9.75 1.45 18.40
CA ASN A 407 9.78 2.27 17.19
C ASN A 407 11.08 3.08 17.08
N PHE A 408 11.73 2.97 15.94
CA PHE A 408 12.94 3.74 15.62
C PHE A 408 12.64 4.73 14.49
N LYS A 409 12.92 6.01 14.69
CA LYS A 409 12.89 7.03 13.63
C LYS A 409 13.93 6.70 12.56
N VAL A 410 13.54 6.78 11.29
CA VAL A 410 14.39 6.40 10.16
C VAL A 410 14.71 7.59 9.26
N LYS A 411 15.85 7.54 8.60
CA LYS A 411 16.20 8.42 7.49
C LYS A 411 15.49 7.92 6.22
N TYR A 412 14.21 8.27 6.08
CA TYR A 412 13.31 7.72 5.08
C TYR A 412 13.73 7.98 3.63
N TRP A 413 14.72 8.83 3.39
CA TRP A 413 15.31 9.08 2.08
C TRP A 413 16.41 8.10 1.67
N THR A 414 16.83 7.19 2.58
CA THR A 414 17.91 6.24 2.31
C THR A 414 17.42 5.05 1.47
N ASP A 415 18.29 4.55 0.60
CA ASP A 415 17.96 3.43 -0.26
C ASP A 415 17.66 2.16 0.53
N GLU A 416 18.35 1.97 1.67
CA GLU A 416 18.12 0.82 2.57
C GLU A 416 16.69 0.81 3.09
N TRP A 417 16.20 1.95 3.60
CA TRP A 417 14.83 2.03 4.09
C TRP A 417 13.80 1.90 2.98
N LYS A 418 14.00 2.55 1.86
CA LYS A 418 13.14 2.41 0.68
C LYS A 418 13.03 0.96 0.22
N HIS A 419 14.15 0.23 0.21
CA HIS A 419 14.16 -1.19 -0.17
C HIS A 419 13.39 -2.09 0.82
N ILE A 420 13.41 -1.76 2.10
CA ILE A 420 12.58 -2.45 3.11
C ILE A 420 11.11 -2.19 2.84
N LEU A 421 10.75 -0.95 2.45
CA LEU A 421 9.37 -0.56 2.20
C LEU A 421 8.80 -1.14 0.90
N PHE A 422 9.54 -1.03 -0.22
CA PHE A 422 9.06 -1.50 -1.53
C PHE A 422 10.25 -1.80 -2.47
N GLY A 423 10.00 -2.53 -3.56
CA GLY A 423 10.97 -2.78 -4.61
C GLY A 423 11.24 -4.23 -4.93
N ASP A 424 10.94 -5.15 -4.04
CA ASP A 424 10.98 -6.58 -4.31
C ASP A 424 9.85 -7.33 -3.57
N LYS A 425 9.68 -8.62 -3.90
CA LYS A 425 8.60 -9.47 -3.36
C LYS A 425 8.61 -9.67 -1.84
N ASN A 426 9.71 -9.33 -1.16
CA ASN A 426 9.85 -9.44 0.28
C ASN A 426 9.72 -8.08 0.98
N SER A 427 9.67 -7.00 0.21
CA SER A 427 9.43 -5.66 0.75
C SER A 427 8.04 -5.55 1.35
N TYR A 428 7.88 -4.68 2.34
CA TYR A 428 6.68 -4.66 3.16
C TYR A 428 5.41 -4.31 2.36
N LEU A 429 5.47 -3.32 1.46
CA LEU A 429 4.36 -2.95 0.57
C LEU A 429 3.99 -4.09 -0.39
N ASP A 430 4.99 -4.81 -0.91
CA ASP A 430 4.75 -5.94 -1.81
C ASP A 430 4.06 -7.09 -1.08
N LEU A 431 4.47 -7.38 0.18
CA LEU A 431 3.77 -8.34 1.05
C LEU A 431 2.32 -7.92 1.31
N ILE A 432 2.07 -6.64 1.61
CA ILE A 432 0.71 -6.11 1.80
C ILE A 432 -0.14 -6.30 0.53
N CYS A 433 0.43 -5.98 -0.64
CA CYS A 433 -0.24 -6.20 -1.93
C CYS A 433 -0.53 -7.67 -2.20
N GLU A 434 0.41 -8.57 -1.86
CA GLU A 434 0.27 -10.01 -2.05
C GLU A 434 -0.81 -10.61 -1.14
N ARG A 435 -0.99 -10.08 0.08
CA ARG A 435 -2.07 -10.47 0.99
C ARG A 435 -3.45 -10.04 0.51
N GLY A 436 -3.52 -9.12 -0.45
CA GLY A 436 -4.78 -8.72 -1.08
C GLY A 436 -5.39 -7.45 -0.51
N PHE A 437 -4.68 -6.65 0.25
CA PHE A 437 -5.15 -5.32 0.66
C PHE A 437 -5.39 -4.41 -0.56
N ASP A 438 -6.26 -3.43 -0.40
CA ASP A 438 -6.64 -2.45 -1.42
C ASP A 438 -5.85 -1.14 -1.30
N GLY A 439 -5.11 -0.96 -0.23
CA GLY A 439 -4.34 0.24 0.05
C GLY A 439 -3.55 0.17 1.33
N VAL A 440 -2.82 1.24 1.61
CA VAL A 440 -2.07 1.45 2.85
C VAL A 440 -2.48 2.74 3.54
N PHE A 441 -2.46 2.70 4.85
CA PHE A 441 -2.62 3.82 5.76
C PHE A 441 -1.23 4.22 6.24
N LEU A 442 -0.76 5.36 5.72
CA LEU A 442 0.62 5.82 5.82
C LEU A 442 0.79 6.68 7.05
N ASP A 443 1.44 6.13 8.04
CA ASP A 443 1.71 6.80 9.30
C ASP A 443 3.09 7.45 9.32
N VAL A 444 3.27 8.45 10.19
CA VAL A 444 4.52 9.22 10.37
C VAL A 444 5.00 9.85 9.05
N ILE A 445 4.06 10.36 8.25
CA ILE A 445 4.37 11.12 7.03
C ILE A 445 5.01 12.47 7.37
N ASP A 446 4.78 12.97 8.57
CA ASP A 446 5.34 14.18 9.15
C ASP A 446 6.74 13.99 9.75
N ALA A 447 7.38 12.84 9.52
CA ALA A 447 8.75 12.58 9.95
C ALA A 447 9.75 13.68 9.55
N TYR A 448 9.44 14.48 8.52
CA TYR A 448 10.26 15.61 8.09
C TYR A 448 10.41 16.67 9.21
N GLU A 449 9.38 16.88 10.05
CA GLU A 449 9.42 17.87 11.14
C GLU A 449 10.51 17.55 12.16
N TYR A 450 10.70 16.27 12.47
CA TYR A 450 11.79 15.84 13.34
C TYR A 450 13.16 16.23 12.78
N PHE A 451 13.38 16.05 11.48
CA PHE A 451 14.67 16.37 10.86
C PHE A 451 14.85 17.85 10.65
N GLU A 452 13.80 18.61 10.31
CA GLU A 452 13.83 20.09 10.23
C GLU A 452 14.20 20.70 11.57
N SER A 453 13.63 20.18 12.68
CA SER A 453 13.90 20.69 14.04
C SER A 453 15.28 20.31 14.60
N ASN A 454 15.98 19.35 13.98
CA ASN A 454 17.28 18.82 14.46
C ASN A 454 18.42 18.99 13.44
N SER A 455 18.23 19.78 12.38
CA SER A 455 19.21 20.04 11.33
C SER A 455 20.05 21.31 11.58
#